data_846b785b088a4f7efb3b028622372e1d
#
_entry.id   846b785b088a4f7efb3b028622372e1d
#
_cell.length_a   1.000
_cell.length_b   1.000
_cell.length_c   1.000
_cell.angle_alpha   90.00
_cell.angle_beta   90.00
_cell.angle_gamma   90.00
#
_symmetry.space_group_name_H-M   'P 1'
#
loop_
_entity.id
_entity.type
_entity.pdbx_description
1 polymer ?
#
loop_
_entity_poly.entity_id
_entity_poly.type
_entity_poly.pdbx_seq_one_letter_code
_entity_poly.pdbx_strand_id
1 'polypeptide(L)'
;MNLTAQIARHFREVHFGGNWTSVNLQDSLAGITWQQATTKVDSLNTIAALVYHINYYVSAVLKVLEGGPLDAHDKYSFDLPLIQSDEDWEKLLNKTWTDARNFANLIEQLPESKLESDFSEKKYGSYYRNLHGIIEHSHYHLGQIVLIKKIILTGK
;
A
#
# COMPACT_ATOMS: atom_id res chain seq x y z
N MET A 1 -8.64 -17.92 15.22
CA MET A 1 -7.80 -17.15 14.26
C MET A 1 -6.65 -16.59 15.06
N ASN A 2 -5.43 -16.93 14.69
CA ASN A 2 -4.23 -16.44 15.35
C ASN A 2 -3.94 -14.96 14.98
N LEU A 3 -3.01 -14.31 15.67
CA LEU A 3 -2.75 -12.87 15.50
C LEU A 3 -2.21 -12.54 14.10
N THR A 4 -1.35 -13.39 13.53
CA THR A 4 -0.84 -13.17 12.17
C THR A 4 -1.94 -13.22 11.12
N ALA A 5 -2.89 -14.15 11.24
CA ALA A 5 -4.06 -14.20 10.37
C ALA A 5 -4.98 -12.98 10.54
N GLN A 6 -5.09 -12.41 11.76
CA GLN A 6 -5.85 -11.17 11.97
C GLN A 6 -5.16 -9.98 11.31
N ILE A 7 -3.82 -9.86 11.43
CA ILE A 7 -3.05 -8.81 10.77
C ILE A 7 -3.18 -8.93 9.24
N ALA A 8 -3.00 -10.14 8.70
CA ALA A 8 -3.15 -10.40 7.28
C ALA A 8 -4.54 -10.03 6.75
N ARG A 9 -5.58 -10.38 7.50
CA ARG A 9 -6.96 -10.01 7.19
C ARG A 9 -7.13 -8.49 7.19
N HIS A 10 -6.67 -7.80 8.23
CA HIS A 10 -6.77 -6.34 8.34
C HIS A 10 -6.07 -5.65 7.16
N PHE A 11 -4.89 -6.11 6.77
CA PHE A 11 -4.20 -5.60 5.59
C PHE A 11 -4.98 -5.84 4.29
N ARG A 12 -5.54 -7.06 4.07
CA ARG A 12 -6.41 -7.34 2.92
C ARG A 12 -7.61 -6.41 2.86
N GLU A 13 -8.23 -6.16 4.00
CA GLU A 13 -9.43 -5.32 4.09
C GLU A 13 -9.16 -3.85 3.70
N VAL A 14 -7.97 -3.32 3.97
CA VAL A 14 -7.58 -1.98 3.48
C VAL A 14 -7.47 -1.94 1.96
N HIS A 15 -6.98 -3.01 1.35
CA HIS A 15 -6.77 -3.07 -0.09
C HIS A 15 -8.02 -3.50 -0.86
N PHE A 16 -8.80 -4.45 -0.34
CA PHE A 16 -9.85 -5.15 -1.08
C PHE A 16 -11.25 -5.05 -0.46
N GLY A 17 -11.38 -4.46 0.70
CA GLY A 17 -12.67 -4.21 1.35
C GLY A 17 -12.96 -5.08 2.57
N GLY A 18 -13.97 -4.67 3.32
CA GLY A 18 -14.39 -5.34 4.56
C GLY A 18 -13.85 -4.68 5.84
N ASN A 19 -13.04 -3.62 5.73
CA ASN A 19 -12.52 -2.90 6.88
C ASN A 19 -13.58 -2.02 7.56
N TRP A 20 -13.26 -1.57 8.76
CA TRP A 20 -14.17 -0.79 9.60
C TRP A 20 -14.60 0.55 8.99
N THR A 21 -13.75 1.16 8.14
CA THR A 21 -14.06 2.44 7.50
C THR A 21 -14.95 2.30 6.27
N SER A 22 -15.22 1.08 5.81
CA SER A 22 -15.97 0.76 4.58
C SER A 22 -15.35 1.37 3.31
N VAL A 23 -14.08 1.80 3.36
CA VAL A 23 -13.33 2.36 2.22
C VAL A 23 -12.09 1.52 2.01
N ASN A 24 -11.80 1.17 0.75
CA ASN A 24 -10.62 0.38 0.38
C ASN A 24 -9.98 0.92 -0.89
N LEU A 25 -8.73 0.53 -1.13
CA LEU A 25 -7.96 1.00 -2.29
C LEU A 25 -8.58 0.55 -3.61
N GLN A 26 -8.96 -0.71 -3.75
CA GLN A 26 -9.45 -1.25 -5.02
C GLN A 26 -10.71 -0.53 -5.50
N ASP A 27 -11.71 -0.38 -4.64
CA ASP A 27 -12.96 0.32 -4.98
C ASP A 27 -12.73 1.83 -5.18
N SER A 28 -11.83 2.42 -4.41
CA SER A 28 -11.49 3.84 -4.55
C SER A 28 -10.81 4.15 -5.87
N LEU A 29 -10.04 3.21 -6.42
CA LEU A 29 -9.32 3.38 -7.69
C LEU A 29 -10.11 2.86 -8.90
N ALA A 30 -11.21 2.14 -8.67
CA ALA A 30 -12.06 1.63 -9.75
C ALA A 30 -12.60 2.77 -10.62
N GLY A 31 -12.45 2.63 -11.94
CA GLY A 31 -12.92 3.60 -12.93
C GLY A 31 -12.09 4.89 -13.01
N ILE A 32 -10.99 5.01 -12.30
CA ILE A 32 -10.04 6.14 -12.44
C ILE A 32 -9.19 5.90 -13.69
N THR A 33 -9.25 6.84 -14.64
CA THR A 33 -8.41 6.81 -15.84
C THR A 33 -6.97 7.22 -15.51
N TRP A 34 -6.01 6.86 -16.36
CA TRP A 34 -4.63 7.28 -16.17
C TRP A 34 -4.47 8.80 -16.16
N GLN A 35 -5.25 9.54 -16.96
CA GLN A 35 -5.26 11.00 -16.96
C GLN A 35 -5.73 11.56 -15.60
N GLN A 36 -6.79 11.00 -15.04
CA GLN A 36 -7.25 11.38 -13.70
C GLN A 36 -6.22 11.00 -12.63
N ALA A 37 -5.61 9.81 -12.72
CA ALA A 37 -4.61 9.35 -11.78
C ALA A 37 -3.34 10.21 -11.76
N THR A 38 -2.99 10.83 -12.90
CA THR A 38 -1.82 11.71 -13.06
C THR A 38 -2.17 13.21 -12.97
N THR A 39 -3.44 13.56 -12.80
CA THR A 39 -3.86 14.96 -12.65
C THR A 39 -3.30 15.54 -11.36
N LYS A 40 -2.62 16.68 -11.48
CA LYS A 40 -2.12 17.45 -10.35
C LYS A 40 -3.21 18.35 -9.78
N VAL A 41 -3.45 18.28 -8.50
CA VAL A 41 -4.35 19.17 -7.75
C VAL A 41 -3.49 20.05 -6.84
N ASP A 42 -3.33 21.30 -7.17
CA ASP A 42 -2.49 22.26 -6.44
C ASP A 42 -1.09 21.68 -6.12
N SER A 43 -0.70 21.71 -4.85
CA SER A 43 0.56 21.16 -4.34
C SER A 43 0.48 19.69 -3.91
N LEU A 44 -0.71 19.05 -4.02
CA LEU A 44 -0.91 17.68 -3.58
C LEU A 44 -0.20 16.67 -4.49
N ASN A 45 0.13 15.52 -3.97
CA ASN A 45 0.58 14.39 -4.78
C ASN A 45 -0.56 13.90 -5.69
N THR A 46 -0.22 13.35 -6.84
CA THR A 46 -1.22 12.71 -7.72
C THR A 46 -1.69 11.38 -7.14
N ILE A 47 -2.86 10.90 -7.56
CA ILE A 47 -3.35 9.57 -7.17
C ILE A 47 -2.33 8.49 -7.52
N ALA A 48 -1.76 8.55 -8.74
CA ALA A 48 -0.75 7.57 -9.18
C ALA A 48 0.51 7.59 -8.29
N ALA A 49 0.98 8.79 -7.90
CA ALA A 49 2.12 8.92 -7.01
C ALA A 49 1.84 8.32 -5.61
N LEU A 50 0.62 8.50 -5.10
CA LEU A 50 0.23 7.92 -3.81
C LEU A 50 0.08 6.40 -3.88
N VAL A 51 -0.47 5.85 -4.96
CA VAL A 51 -0.55 4.39 -5.18
C VAL A 51 0.86 3.79 -5.25
N TYR A 52 1.76 4.41 -6.01
CA TYR A 52 3.15 3.98 -6.09
C TYR A 52 3.82 4.02 -4.72
N HIS A 53 3.65 5.10 -3.97
CA HIS A 53 4.22 5.30 -2.64
C HIS A 53 3.73 4.26 -1.62
N ILE A 54 2.43 3.96 -1.59
CA ILE A 54 1.89 2.87 -0.76
C ILE A 54 2.57 1.55 -1.13
N ASN A 55 2.60 1.21 -2.42
CA ASN A 55 3.14 -0.07 -2.86
C ASN A 55 4.67 -0.16 -2.71
N TYR A 56 5.38 0.95 -2.74
CA TYR A 56 6.83 0.99 -2.49
C TYR A 56 7.18 0.37 -1.14
N TYR A 57 6.49 0.77 -0.07
CA TYR A 57 6.72 0.22 1.26
C TYR A 57 6.16 -1.19 1.44
N VAL A 58 5.02 -1.50 0.82
CA VAL A 58 4.52 -2.89 0.78
C VAL A 58 5.56 -3.81 0.15
N SER A 59 6.11 -3.43 -1.02
CA SER A 59 7.14 -4.20 -1.72
C SER A 59 8.43 -4.34 -0.89
N ALA A 60 8.85 -3.29 -0.18
CA ALA A 60 10.05 -3.33 0.65
C ALA A 60 9.90 -4.30 1.84
N VAL A 61 8.76 -4.26 2.52
CA VAL A 61 8.47 -5.17 3.63
C VAL A 61 8.22 -6.60 3.13
N LEU A 62 7.60 -6.76 1.96
CA LEU A 62 7.41 -8.05 1.30
C LEU A 62 8.74 -8.77 1.07
N LYS A 63 9.77 -8.06 0.59
CA LYS A 63 11.12 -8.63 0.43
C LYS A 63 11.70 -9.16 1.74
N VAL A 64 11.47 -8.46 2.86
CA VAL A 64 11.92 -8.95 4.18
C VAL A 64 11.15 -10.20 4.59
N LEU A 65 9.86 -10.27 4.33
CA LEU A 65 9.04 -11.46 4.59
C LEU A 65 9.50 -12.66 3.75
N GLU A 66 10.04 -12.41 2.56
CA GLU A 66 10.64 -13.42 1.67
C GLU A 66 12.08 -13.81 2.09
N GLY A 67 12.61 -13.22 3.17
CA GLY A 67 13.95 -13.50 3.68
C GLY A 67 15.06 -12.63 3.09
N GLY A 68 14.69 -11.59 2.33
CA GLY A 68 15.63 -10.61 1.79
C GLY A 68 15.94 -9.46 2.76
N PRO A 69 16.88 -8.58 2.40
CA PRO A 69 17.19 -7.39 3.19
C PRO A 69 16.09 -6.32 3.08
N LEU A 70 15.98 -5.47 4.10
CA LEU A 70 15.20 -4.24 3.99
C LEU A 70 15.98 -3.22 3.14
N ASP A 71 15.48 -2.98 1.95
CA ASP A 71 16.01 -1.99 1.00
C ASP A 71 14.92 -0.96 0.69
N ALA A 72 14.78 0.00 1.59
CA ALA A 72 13.81 1.08 1.47
C ALA A 72 14.50 2.43 1.74
N HIS A 73 14.36 3.34 0.80
CA HIS A 73 14.91 4.70 0.89
C HIS A 73 13.81 5.71 0.57
N ASP A 74 13.46 6.55 1.53
CA ASP A 74 12.36 7.53 1.41
C ASP A 74 12.48 8.42 0.16
N LYS A 75 13.71 8.76 -0.22
CA LYS A 75 13.98 9.56 -1.42
C LYS A 75 13.48 8.93 -2.73
N TYR A 76 13.31 7.61 -2.78
CA TYR A 76 12.83 6.87 -3.96
C TYR A 76 11.36 6.50 -3.87
N SER A 77 10.72 6.76 -2.74
CA SER A 77 9.35 6.30 -2.48
C SER A 77 8.28 7.00 -3.35
N PHE A 78 8.66 8.08 -4.04
CA PHE A 78 7.85 8.81 -5.01
C PHE A 78 8.45 8.83 -6.43
N ASP A 79 9.46 8.02 -6.70
CA ASP A 79 10.07 7.90 -8.03
C ASP A 79 9.19 7.06 -8.96
N LEU A 80 7.95 7.53 -9.12
CA LEU A 80 6.96 6.90 -9.99
C LEU A 80 7.45 6.92 -11.44
N PRO A 81 7.51 5.77 -12.14
CA PRO A 81 7.70 5.73 -13.58
C PRO A 81 6.64 6.58 -14.30
N LEU A 82 7.01 7.14 -15.44
CA LEU A 82 6.10 7.95 -16.23
C LEU A 82 4.86 7.12 -16.66
N ILE A 83 3.67 7.64 -16.38
CA ILE A 83 2.39 7.04 -16.77
C ILE A 83 1.79 7.89 -17.89
N GLN A 84 1.68 7.31 -19.08
CA GLN A 84 1.21 8.00 -20.29
C GLN A 84 0.13 7.21 -21.05
N SER A 85 -0.29 6.06 -20.51
CA SER A 85 -1.28 5.18 -21.14
C SER A 85 -2.10 4.42 -20.09
N ASP A 86 -3.22 3.84 -20.52
CA ASP A 86 -4.00 2.91 -19.71
C ASP A 86 -3.16 1.69 -19.31
N GLU A 87 -2.31 1.21 -20.22
CA GLU A 87 -1.41 0.07 -19.95
C GLU A 87 -0.42 0.38 -18.81
N ASP A 88 0.17 1.58 -18.78
CA ASP A 88 1.08 1.98 -17.70
C ASP A 88 0.34 2.03 -16.36
N TRP A 89 -0.87 2.59 -16.36
CA TRP A 89 -1.70 2.69 -15.17
C TRP A 89 -2.12 1.30 -14.66
N GLU A 90 -2.62 0.45 -15.53
CA GLU A 90 -2.99 -0.93 -15.19
C GLU A 90 -1.80 -1.73 -14.69
N LYS A 91 -0.61 -1.55 -15.25
CA LYS A 91 0.61 -2.19 -14.78
C LYS A 91 0.93 -1.82 -13.33
N LEU A 92 0.80 -0.53 -12.97
CA LEU A 92 0.97 -0.08 -11.59
C LEU A 92 -0.08 -0.71 -10.66
N LEU A 93 -1.35 -0.70 -11.06
CA LEU A 93 -2.44 -1.29 -10.28
C LEU A 93 -2.24 -2.80 -10.10
N ASN A 94 -1.94 -3.53 -11.17
CA ASN A 94 -1.74 -4.97 -11.13
C ASN A 94 -0.57 -5.36 -10.22
N LYS A 95 0.53 -4.58 -10.25
CA LYS A 95 1.64 -4.78 -9.32
C LYS A 95 1.19 -4.54 -7.88
N THR A 96 0.45 -3.47 -7.63
CA THR A 96 -0.08 -3.15 -6.30
C THR A 96 -0.95 -4.28 -5.75
N TRP A 97 -1.86 -4.83 -6.56
CA TRP A 97 -2.73 -5.92 -6.13
C TRP A 97 -1.98 -7.24 -5.92
N THR A 98 -1.01 -7.53 -6.77
CA THR A 98 -0.18 -8.74 -6.66
C THR A 98 0.67 -8.70 -5.38
N ASP A 99 1.38 -7.60 -5.16
CA ASP A 99 2.21 -7.42 -3.97
C ASP A 99 1.36 -7.48 -2.69
N ALA A 100 0.18 -6.85 -2.70
CA ALA A 100 -0.73 -6.86 -1.54
C ALA A 100 -1.23 -8.29 -1.20
N ARG A 101 -1.58 -9.09 -2.21
CA ARG A 101 -1.99 -10.48 -1.98
C ARG A 101 -0.84 -11.32 -1.43
N ASN A 102 0.34 -11.20 -2.01
CA ASN A 102 1.53 -11.92 -1.58
C ASN A 102 1.93 -11.53 -0.15
N PHE A 103 1.92 -10.23 0.16
CA PHE A 103 2.19 -9.69 1.48
C PHE A 103 1.25 -10.30 2.54
N ALA A 104 -0.05 -10.26 2.29
CA ALA A 104 -1.02 -10.83 3.22
C ALA A 104 -0.84 -12.35 3.40
N ASN A 105 -0.57 -13.09 2.31
CA ASN A 105 -0.36 -14.52 2.36
C ASN A 105 0.88 -14.89 3.19
N LEU A 106 1.98 -14.15 3.06
CA LEU A 106 3.19 -14.39 3.86
C LEU A 106 2.98 -14.06 5.33
N ILE A 107 2.27 -12.98 5.66
CA ILE A 107 1.95 -12.66 7.06
C ILE A 107 1.13 -13.79 7.69
N GLU A 108 0.13 -14.31 6.97
CA GLU A 108 -0.74 -15.38 7.47
C GLU A 108 0.02 -16.68 7.78
N GLN A 109 1.14 -16.90 7.08
CA GLN A 109 2.01 -18.05 7.26
C GLN A 109 3.09 -17.86 8.35
N LEU A 110 3.29 -16.62 8.84
CA LEU A 110 4.28 -16.37 9.89
C LEU A 110 3.89 -17.08 11.19
N PRO A 111 4.84 -17.70 11.91
CA PRO A 111 4.59 -18.11 13.28
C PRO A 111 4.38 -16.88 14.18
N GLU A 112 3.41 -16.92 15.10
CA GLU A 112 3.13 -15.78 16.00
C GLU A 112 4.35 -15.32 16.79
N SER A 113 5.22 -16.25 17.18
CA SER A 113 6.48 -15.94 17.88
C SER A 113 7.40 -15.01 17.09
N LYS A 114 7.24 -14.95 15.75
CA LYS A 114 8.03 -14.06 14.91
C LYS A 114 7.63 -12.59 15.09
N LEU A 115 6.40 -12.31 15.50
CA LEU A 115 5.88 -10.96 15.64
C LEU A 115 6.67 -10.10 16.64
N GLU A 116 7.23 -10.70 17.68
CA GLU A 116 8.03 -10.00 18.70
C GLU A 116 9.50 -9.84 18.30
N SER A 117 9.96 -10.59 17.27
CA SER A 117 11.36 -10.52 16.81
C SER A 117 11.66 -9.19 16.13
N ASP A 118 12.94 -8.77 16.15
CA ASP A 118 13.41 -7.62 15.38
C ASP A 118 13.10 -7.82 13.87
N PHE A 119 12.55 -6.80 13.25
CA PHE A 119 12.10 -6.88 11.84
C PHE A 119 13.28 -7.07 10.87
N SER A 120 14.25 -6.20 10.91
CA SER A 120 15.47 -6.28 10.10
C SER A 120 16.66 -5.89 10.97
N GLU A 121 16.66 -4.65 11.45
CA GLU A 121 17.57 -4.13 12.44
C GLU A 121 16.76 -3.66 13.66
N LYS A 122 17.33 -3.78 14.85
CA LYS A 122 16.70 -3.38 16.11
C LYS A 122 16.08 -1.97 16.10
N LYS A 123 16.69 -1.05 15.36
CA LYS A 123 16.20 0.35 15.24
C LYS A 123 14.81 0.46 14.60
N TYR A 124 14.39 -0.53 13.81
CA TYR A 124 13.07 -0.55 13.16
C TYR A 124 12.00 -1.20 14.04
N GLY A 125 12.38 -1.83 15.16
CA GLY A 125 11.47 -2.51 16.06
C GLY A 125 11.03 -3.89 15.54
N SER A 126 9.92 -4.38 16.08
CA SER A 126 9.45 -5.74 15.84
C SER A 126 8.71 -5.91 14.50
N TYR A 127 8.54 -7.17 14.07
CA TYR A 127 7.64 -7.50 12.96
C TYR A 127 6.23 -6.94 13.20
N TYR A 128 5.67 -7.11 14.42
CA TYR A 128 4.35 -6.58 14.76
C TYR A 128 4.23 -5.08 14.44
N ARG A 129 5.20 -4.29 14.91
CA ARG A 129 5.24 -2.83 14.66
C ARG A 129 5.24 -2.50 13.16
N ASN A 130 6.10 -3.18 12.38
CA ASN A 130 6.25 -2.86 10.95
C ASN A 130 5.05 -3.32 10.13
N LEU A 131 4.46 -4.47 10.43
CA LEU A 131 3.25 -4.94 9.75
C LEU A 131 2.06 -4.01 10.01
N HIS A 132 1.87 -3.56 11.25
CA HIS A 132 0.86 -2.54 11.57
C HIS A 132 1.18 -1.19 10.93
N GLY A 133 2.44 -0.78 10.91
CA GLY A 133 2.88 0.46 10.27
C GLY A 133 2.52 0.51 8.78
N ILE A 134 2.63 -0.62 8.06
CA ILE A 134 2.18 -0.70 6.65
C ILE A 134 0.66 -0.52 6.53
N ILE A 135 -0.12 -1.06 7.46
CA ILE A 135 -1.59 -0.88 7.47
C ILE A 135 -1.94 0.59 7.74
N GLU A 136 -1.35 1.20 8.74
CA GLU A 136 -1.54 2.62 9.09
C GLU A 136 -1.16 3.53 7.92
N HIS A 137 -0.01 3.29 7.30
CA HIS A 137 0.49 4.03 6.15
C HIS A 137 -0.46 3.92 4.94
N SER A 138 -0.96 2.72 4.67
CA SER A 138 -1.93 2.49 3.59
C SER A 138 -3.24 3.24 3.83
N HIS A 139 -3.78 3.21 5.05
CA HIS A 139 -4.98 3.96 5.43
C HIS A 139 -4.79 5.47 5.32
N TYR A 140 -3.64 5.98 5.77
CA TYR A 140 -3.32 7.41 5.71
C TYR A 140 -3.38 7.93 4.26
N HIS A 141 -2.74 7.23 3.33
CA HIS A 141 -2.71 7.62 1.93
C HIS A 141 -4.01 7.27 1.18
N LEU A 142 -4.73 6.24 1.59
CA LEU A 142 -6.07 5.96 1.06
C LEU A 142 -7.02 7.14 1.30
N GLY A 143 -6.98 7.74 2.49
CA GLY A 143 -7.76 8.94 2.79
C GLY A 143 -7.43 10.11 1.85
N GLN A 144 -6.15 10.32 1.53
CA GLN A 144 -5.71 11.33 0.58
C GLN A 144 -6.20 11.02 -0.85
N ILE A 145 -6.09 9.78 -1.30
CA ILE A 145 -6.58 9.33 -2.61
C ILE A 145 -8.07 9.62 -2.76
N VAL A 146 -8.87 9.27 -1.76
CA VAL A 146 -10.33 9.50 -1.77
C VAL A 146 -10.66 10.98 -1.87
N LEU A 147 -9.94 11.82 -1.13
CA LEU A 147 -10.13 13.28 -1.18
C LEU A 147 -9.77 13.85 -2.56
N ILE A 148 -8.59 13.49 -3.08
CA ILE A 148 -8.11 13.96 -4.39
C ILE A 148 -9.07 13.50 -5.50
N LYS A 149 -9.53 12.24 -5.46
CA LYS A 149 -10.53 11.70 -6.38
C LYS A 149 -11.80 12.58 -6.40
N LYS A 150 -12.33 12.96 -5.24
CA LYS A 150 -13.49 13.84 -5.14
C LYS A 150 -13.23 15.17 -5.80
N ILE A 151 -12.10 15.80 -5.54
CA ILE A 151 -11.73 17.09 -6.14
C ILE A 151 -11.66 16.98 -7.67
N ILE A 152 -11.00 15.97 -8.20
CA ILE A 152 -10.85 15.74 -9.64
C ILE A 152 -12.21 15.51 -10.31
N LEU A 153 -13.09 14.71 -9.72
CA LEU A 153 -14.38 14.35 -10.32
C LEU A 153 -15.43 15.45 -10.19
N THR A 154 -15.34 16.30 -9.18
CA THR A 154 -16.34 17.36 -8.95
C THR A 154 -15.87 18.76 -9.40
N GLY A 155 -14.59 18.93 -9.65
CA GLY A 155 -14.00 20.24 -10.01
C GLY A 155 -14.06 21.28 -8.87
N LYS A 156 -14.18 20.82 -7.63
CA LYS A 156 -14.31 21.66 -6.41
C LYS A 156 -13.27 21.31 -5.38
#